data_e9b129d9cacf9de05737cfb4ea692bd6
#
_entry.id   e9b129d9cacf9de05737cfb4ea692bd6
#
_cell.length_a   1.000
_cell.length_b   1.000
_cell.length_c   1.000
_cell.angle_alpha   90.00
_cell.angle_beta   90.00
_cell.angle_gamma   90.00
#
_symmetry.space_group_name_H-M   'P 1'
#
loop_
_entity.id
_entity.type
_entity.pdbx_description
1 polymer ?
#
loop_
_entity_poly.entity_id
_entity_poly.type
_entity_poly.pdbx_seq_one_letter_code
_entity_poly.pdbx_strand_id
1 'polypeptide(L)'
;MTQHSTAFEIERPVPAADALKDLPPTTRAPAAVKKFNFRKLLMAGAAVAALAGAGWYGFDYWTVGRYLVSTDDAYVKADNTTVAPKVSGYLHEVLVGDNERVRAGQELARIDERDFNVALDQAKADVAAAHAAIASKQAQLGVQQAVIDAARASVDVDKATVTFAAQENKRYTDLAATGFGSVQNAQQAQSRNAGAQAAIARDTANLASAVKQVDLLKAEIVQANAALARAQALRSQAELNLEYTSIVAPIDGIVGNRSLRIGQFVQAGTQLMSVVPVAGAYVVANFKETQLTDVRAGQAVDIAIDMFPGQLVHGHVDSIAPASGQEFALLPPDNATGNFTKVVQRIPVKVALDLDSSSAVELRPGMSVIPTVETKSQAHIRQAAAALRASARVSGG
;
A
#
# COMPACT_ATOMS: atom_id res chain seq x y z
N MET A 1 5.57 -73.55 -23.94
CA MET A 1 6.77 -74.13 -24.58
C MET A 1 7.83 -74.05 -23.51
N THR A 2 7.96 -75.18 -22.89
CA THR A 2 9.00 -76.23 -22.85
C THR A 2 10.22 -75.81 -22.06
N GLN A 3 10.37 -76.31 -20.81
CA GLN A 3 11.09 -77.54 -20.45
C GLN A 3 12.61 -77.38 -20.56
N HIS A 4 13.49 -77.81 -19.71
CA HIS A 4 13.70 -79.00 -18.89
C HIS A 4 14.88 -78.75 -17.93
N SER A 5 14.86 -79.04 -16.66
CA SER A 5 15.19 -80.33 -16.08
C SER A 5 16.59 -80.88 -16.40
N THR A 6 17.41 -81.11 -15.41
CA THR A 6 17.85 -82.43 -15.00
C THR A 6 18.79 -82.37 -13.78
N ALA A 7 18.47 -83.24 -12.84
CA ALA A 7 19.28 -83.69 -11.71
C ALA A 7 20.38 -84.62 -12.18
N PHE A 8 21.41 -84.80 -11.36
CA PHE A 8 22.16 -86.07 -11.27
C PHE A 8 22.74 -86.27 -9.86
N GLU A 9 22.35 -87.31 -9.26
CA GLU A 9 22.74 -87.96 -8.03
C GLU A 9 23.81 -88.99 -8.38
N ILE A 10 24.63 -89.40 -7.44
CA ILE A 10 25.35 -90.71 -7.28
C ILE A 10 26.47 -90.52 -6.25
N GLU A 11 26.38 -91.00 -5.08
CA GLU A 11 26.51 -92.33 -4.43
C GLU A 11 27.87 -92.57 -3.82
N ARG A 12 27.83 -93.13 -2.62
CA ARG A 12 28.91 -93.57 -1.71
C ARG A 12 29.72 -94.79 -2.30
N PRO A 13 30.82 -95.14 -1.69
CA PRO A 13 30.77 -96.07 -0.54
C PRO A 13 31.91 -96.00 0.52
N VAL A 14 31.66 -96.60 1.64
CA VAL A 14 32.53 -97.06 2.74
C VAL A 14 33.14 -98.43 2.36
N PRO A 15 34.29 -98.93 2.85
CA PRO A 15 34.34 -99.60 4.15
C PRO A 15 35.67 -99.51 4.94
N ALA A 16 35.54 -99.72 6.22
CA ALA A 16 35.93 -100.79 7.18
C ALA A 16 37.40 -101.01 7.54
N ALA A 17 37.62 -100.95 8.84
CA ALA A 17 38.26 -101.84 9.78
C ALA A 17 39.80 -102.08 9.61
N ASP A 18 40.61 -102.17 10.57
CA ASP A 18 40.57 -102.91 11.84
C ASP A 18 41.84 -102.61 12.68
N ALA A 19 41.70 -102.63 13.96
CA ALA A 19 42.41 -103.34 15.02
C ALA A 19 43.81 -102.91 15.53
N LEU A 20 43.80 -102.82 16.80
CA LEU A 20 44.72 -103.35 17.86
C LEU A 20 45.73 -102.43 18.49
N LYS A 21 45.49 -102.13 19.71
CA LYS A 21 46.04 -102.60 21.00
C LYS A 21 47.13 -101.81 21.68
N ASP A 22 46.79 -101.57 22.92
CA ASP A 22 47.50 -101.67 24.21
C ASP A 22 48.31 -100.48 24.77
N LEU A 23 47.67 -99.86 25.76
CA LEU A 23 48.00 -99.60 27.19
C LEU A 23 49.34 -98.98 27.61
N PRO A 24 49.42 -98.40 28.82
CA PRO A 24 49.17 -97.05 29.33
C PRO A 24 50.48 -96.53 30.01
N PRO A 25 50.50 -95.66 31.01
CA PRO A 25 49.86 -94.42 31.34
C PRO A 25 50.85 -93.28 31.61
N THR A 26 50.43 -92.07 31.81
CA THR A 26 50.75 -91.28 32.99
C THR A 26 50.08 -89.89 32.90
N THR A 27 49.45 -89.64 33.98
CA THR A 27 48.91 -88.39 34.47
C THR A 27 49.80 -87.16 34.30
N ARG A 28 49.19 -86.16 33.72
CA ARG A 28 49.40 -84.74 34.18
C ARG A 28 48.25 -83.87 33.68
N ALA A 29 47.45 -83.36 34.61
CA ALA A 29 46.42 -82.41 34.34
C ALA A 29 47.01 -81.07 33.82
N PRO A 30 46.52 -80.51 32.73
CA PRO A 30 46.78 -79.06 32.42
C PRO A 30 45.63 -78.25 32.98
N ALA A 31 46.04 -77.15 33.57
CA ALA A 31 45.22 -76.05 34.16
C ALA A 31 44.08 -75.66 33.23
N ALA A 32 42.91 -75.48 33.79
CA ALA A 32 41.75 -74.88 33.11
C ALA A 32 42.04 -73.45 32.64
N VAL A 33 42.32 -73.25 31.36
CA VAL A 33 42.28 -72.00 30.70
C VAL A 33 40.80 -71.60 30.61
N LYS A 34 40.40 -70.64 31.46
CA LYS A 34 39.11 -69.97 31.32
C LYS A 34 39.03 -69.37 29.89
N LYS A 35 38.21 -70.02 29.03
CA LYS A 35 37.86 -69.45 27.73
C LYS A 35 37.15 -68.15 27.99
N PHE A 36 37.87 -67.04 27.79
CA PHE A 36 37.37 -65.66 27.82
C PHE A 36 36.31 -65.55 26.72
N ASN A 37 35.02 -65.48 27.12
CA ASN A 37 33.93 -65.39 26.18
C ASN A 37 33.90 -64.02 25.51
N PHE A 38 34.77 -63.83 24.52
CA PHE A 38 34.91 -62.62 23.71
C PHE A 38 33.57 -62.14 23.11
N ARG A 39 32.69 -63.14 22.78
CA ARG A 39 31.29 -62.84 22.34
C ARG A 39 30.48 -62.13 23.43
N LYS A 40 30.60 -62.52 24.71
CA LYS A 40 29.88 -61.82 25.79
C LYS A 40 30.41 -60.41 26.06
N LEU A 41 31.70 -60.21 25.91
CA LEU A 41 32.32 -58.89 26.03
C LEU A 41 31.93 -57.95 24.87
N LEU A 42 31.89 -58.51 23.64
CA LEU A 42 31.40 -57.78 22.45
C LEU A 42 29.91 -57.42 22.59
N MET A 43 29.09 -58.33 23.07
CA MET A 43 27.65 -58.07 23.33
C MET A 43 27.48 -57.05 24.48
N ALA A 44 28.28 -57.11 25.53
CA ALA A 44 28.24 -56.15 26.61
C ALA A 44 28.73 -54.74 26.11
N GLY A 45 29.78 -54.68 25.28
CA GLY A 45 30.22 -53.45 24.65
C GLY A 45 29.19 -52.86 23.71
N ALA A 46 28.51 -53.68 22.89
CA ALA A 46 27.40 -53.23 22.02
C ALA A 46 26.18 -52.73 22.82
N ALA A 47 25.85 -53.42 23.95
CA ALA A 47 24.80 -52.98 24.84
C ALA A 47 25.10 -51.61 25.52
N VAL A 48 26.36 -51.42 25.98
CA VAL A 48 26.77 -50.13 26.55
C VAL A 48 26.77 -49.02 25.49
N ALA A 49 27.26 -49.28 24.26
CA ALA A 49 27.18 -48.33 23.16
C ALA A 49 25.75 -47.98 22.77
N ALA A 50 24.85 -48.98 22.75
CA ALA A 50 23.42 -48.74 22.49
C ALA A 50 22.75 -47.90 23.61
N LEU A 51 23.09 -48.20 24.89
CA LEU A 51 22.58 -47.42 26.02
C LEU A 51 23.15 -45.98 26.03
N ALA A 52 24.42 -45.83 25.70
CA ALA A 52 25.06 -44.48 25.58
C ALA A 52 24.40 -43.71 24.40
N GLY A 53 24.19 -44.33 23.25
CA GLY A 53 23.49 -43.73 22.10
C GLY A 53 22.04 -43.39 22.42
N ALA A 54 21.31 -44.28 23.09
CA ALA A 54 19.93 -44.03 23.53
C ALA A 54 19.86 -42.92 24.59
N GLY A 55 20.86 -42.87 25.52
CA GLY A 55 20.97 -41.82 26.52
C GLY A 55 21.27 -40.47 25.90
N TRP A 56 22.20 -40.43 24.93
CA TRP A 56 22.52 -39.21 24.17
C TRP A 56 21.29 -38.72 23.39
N TYR A 57 20.65 -39.60 22.63
CA TYR A 57 19.44 -39.25 21.86
C TYR A 57 18.29 -38.81 22.76
N GLY A 58 18.08 -39.51 23.88
CA GLY A 58 17.07 -39.14 24.88
C GLY A 58 17.35 -37.80 25.52
N PHE A 59 18.64 -37.50 25.83
CA PHE A 59 19.05 -36.24 26.38
C PHE A 59 18.86 -35.08 25.37
N ASP A 60 19.25 -35.30 24.12
CA ASP A 60 19.08 -34.31 23.02
C ASP A 60 17.60 -34.03 22.76
N TYR A 61 16.78 -35.08 22.65
CA TYR A 61 15.33 -34.95 22.53
C TYR A 61 14.71 -34.17 23.71
N TRP A 62 15.18 -34.43 24.93
CA TRP A 62 14.61 -33.81 26.14
C TRP A 62 15.06 -32.37 26.33
N THR A 63 16.22 -32.00 25.83
CA THR A 63 16.81 -30.65 25.98
C THR A 63 16.49 -29.73 24.80
N VAL A 64 16.34 -30.26 23.59
CA VAL A 64 16.13 -29.48 22.35
C VAL A 64 14.86 -29.95 21.61
N GLY A 65 14.77 -31.21 21.26
CA GLY A 65 13.75 -31.71 20.34
C GLY A 65 12.30 -31.46 20.76
N ARG A 66 12.00 -31.53 22.05
CA ARG A 66 10.65 -31.27 22.58
C ARG A 66 10.21 -29.80 22.48
N TYR A 67 11.13 -28.87 22.24
CA TYR A 67 10.86 -27.45 22.14
C TYR A 67 10.82 -26.95 20.68
N LEU A 68 11.05 -27.81 19.73
CA LEU A 68 10.98 -27.50 18.32
C LEU A 68 9.57 -27.86 17.80
N VAL A 69 8.86 -26.85 17.32
CA VAL A 69 7.53 -27.01 16.75
C VAL A 69 7.60 -26.69 15.26
N SER A 70 7.38 -27.67 14.41
CA SER A 70 7.45 -27.51 12.95
C SER A 70 6.10 -27.81 12.29
N THR A 71 5.90 -27.26 11.10
CA THR A 71 4.79 -27.57 10.22
C THR A 71 5.26 -27.67 8.77
N ASP A 72 4.67 -28.58 8.03
CA ASP A 72 4.84 -28.77 6.58
C ASP A 72 3.83 -27.97 5.75
N ASP A 73 2.81 -27.38 6.41
CA ASP A 73 1.80 -26.56 5.79
C ASP A 73 2.16 -25.07 5.95
N ALA A 74 3.18 -24.65 5.23
CA ALA A 74 3.63 -23.27 5.24
C ALA A 74 4.11 -22.84 3.85
N TYR A 75 3.88 -21.56 3.53
CA TYR A 75 4.25 -20.99 2.25
C TYR A 75 4.66 -19.53 2.39
N VAL A 76 5.53 -19.10 1.48
CA VAL A 76 5.94 -17.71 1.36
C VAL A 76 4.79 -16.90 0.81
N LYS A 77 4.50 -15.76 1.42
CA LYS A 77 3.57 -14.72 0.93
C LYS A 77 4.30 -13.39 0.76
N ALA A 78 3.77 -12.58 -0.14
CA ALA A 78 4.08 -11.16 -0.23
C ALA A 78 2.80 -10.40 -0.59
N ASP A 79 2.70 -9.16 -0.18
CA ASP A 79 1.55 -8.32 -0.47
C ASP A 79 1.69 -7.74 -1.89
N ASN A 80 1.12 -8.46 -2.87
CA ASN A 80 1.17 -8.06 -4.27
C ASN A 80 0.33 -6.80 -4.47
N THR A 81 0.87 -5.84 -5.22
CA THR A 81 0.11 -4.67 -5.61
C THR A 81 -0.45 -4.86 -7.02
N THR A 82 -1.76 -4.76 -7.14
CA THR A 82 -2.44 -4.80 -8.45
C THR A 82 -2.33 -3.43 -9.12
N VAL A 83 -1.86 -3.42 -10.36
CA VAL A 83 -1.78 -2.24 -11.21
C VAL A 83 -3.01 -2.18 -12.09
N ALA A 84 -3.76 -1.07 -12.00
CA ALA A 84 -4.94 -0.78 -12.79
C ALA A 84 -4.87 0.67 -13.30
N PRO A 85 -5.36 0.98 -14.51
CA PRO A 85 -5.38 2.33 -15.05
C PRO A 85 -6.46 3.16 -14.31
N LYS A 86 -6.23 4.46 -14.20
CA LYS A 86 -7.20 5.42 -13.66
C LYS A 86 -8.11 6.01 -14.73
N VAL A 87 -7.70 5.93 -16.00
CA VAL A 87 -8.45 6.39 -17.16
C VAL A 87 -8.64 5.26 -18.16
N SER A 88 -9.70 5.33 -18.95
CA SER A 88 -9.99 4.33 -19.99
C SER A 88 -9.44 4.77 -21.33
N GLY A 89 -8.95 3.83 -22.14
CA GLY A 89 -8.44 4.12 -23.48
C GLY A 89 -7.80 2.90 -24.12
N TYR A 90 -7.23 3.08 -25.31
CA TYR A 90 -6.46 2.04 -25.99
C TYR A 90 -5.01 2.05 -25.53
N LEU A 91 -4.44 0.88 -25.25
CA LEU A 91 -3.01 0.75 -24.96
C LEU A 91 -2.18 1.02 -26.21
N HIS A 92 -1.38 2.06 -26.15
CA HIS A 92 -0.47 2.44 -27.23
C HIS A 92 0.83 1.64 -27.16
N GLU A 93 1.38 1.50 -25.96
CA GLU A 93 2.68 0.87 -25.74
C GLU A 93 2.70 0.09 -24.43
N VAL A 94 3.48 -1.00 -24.43
CA VAL A 94 3.75 -1.82 -23.25
C VAL A 94 5.27 -1.91 -23.11
N LEU A 95 5.81 -1.34 -22.05
CA LEU A 95 7.23 -1.10 -21.86
C LEU A 95 7.93 -2.20 -21.04
N VAL A 96 7.16 -3.12 -20.44
CA VAL A 96 7.70 -4.18 -19.57
C VAL A 96 7.26 -5.56 -20.01
N GLY A 97 8.16 -6.52 -19.83
CA GLY A 97 7.94 -7.94 -20.08
C GLY A 97 7.36 -8.69 -18.88
N ASP A 98 7.03 -9.97 -19.08
CA ASP A 98 6.67 -10.87 -18.00
C ASP A 98 7.90 -11.20 -17.15
N ASN A 99 7.76 -11.21 -15.84
CA ASN A 99 8.83 -11.48 -14.85
C ASN A 99 9.98 -10.45 -14.87
N GLU A 100 9.76 -9.27 -15.44
CA GLU A 100 10.74 -8.20 -15.45
C GLU A 100 10.76 -7.47 -14.09
N ARG A 101 11.96 -7.09 -13.63
CA ARG A 101 12.13 -6.29 -12.41
C ARG A 101 11.89 -4.82 -12.71
N VAL A 102 11.03 -4.20 -11.92
CA VAL A 102 10.64 -2.80 -12.06
C VAL A 102 10.87 -2.03 -10.76
N ARG A 103 11.08 -0.72 -10.89
CA ARG A 103 11.20 0.20 -9.76
C ARG A 103 9.94 1.03 -9.58
N ALA A 104 9.69 1.47 -8.36
CA ALA A 104 8.62 2.42 -8.08
C ALA A 104 8.74 3.67 -8.97
N GLY A 105 7.62 4.09 -9.59
CA GLY A 105 7.58 5.19 -10.54
C GLY A 105 8.03 4.84 -11.97
N GLN A 106 8.53 3.63 -12.23
CA GLN A 106 8.87 3.19 -13.60
C GLN A 106 7.60 3.03 -14.43
N GLU A 107 7.61 3.55 -15.65
CA GLU A 107 6.51 3.40 -16.60
C GLU A 107 6.40 1.95 -17.08
N LEU A 108 5.20 1.38 -16.98
CA LEU A 108 4.89 -0.01 -17.33
C LEU A 108 4.17 -0.11 -18.66
N ALA A 109 3.27 0.80 -18.91
CA ALA A 109 2.48 0.86 -20.13
C ALA A 109 1.93 2.28 -20.34
N ARG A 110 1.57 2.59 -21.58
CA ARG A 110 1.03 3.88 -21.96
C ARG A 110 -0.27 3.73 -22.72
N ILE A 111 -1.28 4.48 -22.31
CA ILE A 111 -2.54 4.64 -23.04
C ILE A 111 -2.35 5.70 -24.12
N ASP A 112 -3.11 5.63 -25.23
CA ASP A 112 -3.09 6.64 -26.28
C ASP A 112 -3.46 8.02 -25.73
N GLU A 113 -2.51 8.94 -25.80
CA GLU A 113 -2.59 10.28 -25.18
C GLU A 113 -3.31 11.30 -26.07
N ARG A 114 -3.60 10.98 -27.35
CA ARG A 114 -4.06 11.97 -28.33
C ARG A 114 -5.34 12.66 -27.89
N ASP A 115 -6.32 11.91 -27.44
CA ASP A 115 -7.60 12.46 -26.97
C ASP A 115 -7.43 13.30 -25.71
N PHE A 116 -6.56 12.89 -24.81
CA PHE A 116 -6.26 13.62 -23.56
C PHE A 116 -5.51 14.92 -23.83
N ASN A 117 -4.58 14.94 -24.82
CA ASN A 117 -3.89 16.14 -25.25
C ASN A 117 -4.86 17.16 -25.85
N VAL A 118 -5.79 16.73 -26.70
CA VAL A 118 -6.84 17.58 -27.25
C VAL A 118 -7.72 18.15 -26.14
N ALA A 119 -8.12 17.34 -25.16
CA ALA A 119 -8.90 17.80 -24.02
C ALA A 119 -8.13 18.83 -23.15
N LEU A 120 -6.83 18.62 -22.96
CA LEU A 120 -5.97 19.57 -22.25
C LEU A 120 -5.85 20.88 -22.99
N ASP A 121 -5.66 20.85 -24.33
CA ASP A 121 -5.53 22.08 -25.13
C ASP A 121 -6.85 22.85 -25.17
N GLN A 122 -7.99 22.18 -25.22
CA GLN A 122 -9.30 22.80 -25.06
C GLN A 122 -9.41 23.51 -23.69
N ALA A 123 -9.05 22.82 -22.60
CA ALA A 123 -9.09 23.42 -21.27
C ALA A 123 -8.15 24.61 -21.09
N LYS A 124 -6.96 24.59 -21.74
CA LYS A 124 -6.05 25.74 -21.79
C LYS A 124 -6.67 26.94 -22.54
N ALA A 125 -7.36 26.66 -23.65
CA ALA A 125 -8.07 27.70 -24.41
C ALA A 125 -9.20 28.36 -23.60
N ASP A 126 -9.94 27.54 -22.83
CA ASP A 126 -10.99 28.01 -21.93
C ASP A 126 -10.43 28.93 -20.82
N VAL A 127 -9.28 28.60 -20.24
CA VAL A 127 -8.56 29.46 -19.29
C VAL A 127 -8.16 30.80 -19.95
N ALA A 128 -7.62 30.76 -21.18
CA ALA A 128 -7.26 31.97 -21.93
C ALA A 128 -8.49 32.84 -22.22
N ALA A 129 -9.62 32.25 -22.59
CA ALA A 129 -10.88 32.94 -22.81
C ALA A 129 -11.39 33.62 -21.52
N ALA A 130 -11.32 32.92 -20.39
CA ALA A 130 -11.71 33.47 -19.10
C ALA A 130 -10.81 34.66 -18.66
N HIS A 131 -9.51 34.60 -18.93
CA HIS A 131 -8.59 35.71 -18.70
C HIS A 131 -8.94 36.93 -19.59
N ALA A 132 -9.25 36.68 -20.86
CA ALA A 132 -9.66 37.75 -21.79
C ALA A 132 -10.98 38.41 -21.34
N ALA A 133 -11.91 37.61 -20.81
CA ALA A 133 -13.18 38.15 -20.26
C ALA A 133 -12.93 39.09 -19.06
N ILE A 134 -12.03 38.73 -18.15
CA ILE A 134 -11.64 39.58 -17.03
C ILE A 134 -11.00 40.89 -17.53
N ALA A 135 -10.07 40.80 -18.48
CA ALA A 135 -9.43 41.97 -19.06
C ALA A 135 -10.45 42.91 -19.73
N SER A 136 -11.44 42.36 -20.44
CA SER A 136 -12.54 43.15 -21.03
C SER A 136 -13.37 43.90 -19.95
N LYS A 137 -13.71 43.21 -18.83
CA LYS A 137 -14.44 43.82 -17.72
C LYS A 137 -13.59 44.90 -17.00
N GLN A 138 -12.31 44.73 -16.87
CA GLN A 138 -11.38 45.71 -16.32
C GLN A 138 -11.28 46.95 -17.23
N ALA A 139 -11.23 46.73 -18.55
CA ALA A 139 -11.27 47.85 -19.51
C ALA A 139 -12.60 48.63 -19.42
N GLN A 140 -13.74 47.93 -19.29
CA GLN A 140 -15.05 48.58 -19.10
C GLN A 140 -15.07 49.41 -17.80
N LEU A 141 -14.46 48.91 -16.72
CA LEU A 141 -14.32 49.67 -15.47
C LEU A 141 -13.49 50.93 -15.67
N GLY A 142 -12.44 50.89 -16.47
CA GLY A 142 -11.65 52.09 -16.84
C GLY A 142 -12.45 53.13 -17.62
N VAL A 143 -13.29 52.68 -18.58
CA VAL A 143 -14.22 53.54 -19.32
C VAL A 143 -15.23 54.16 -18.37
N GLN A 144 -15.80 53.38 -17.45
CA GLN A 144 -16.79 53.91 -16.48
C GLN A 144 -16.19 54.97 -15.57
N GLN A 145 -14.91 54.89 -15.22
CA GLN A 145 -14.23 55.93 -14.44
C GLN A 145 -14.22 57.25 -15.21
N ALA A 146 -13.94 57.23 -16.53
CA ALA A 146 -13.98 58.43 -17.36
C ALA A 146 -15.39 59.03 -17.44
N VAL A 147 -16.45 58.18 -17.48
CA VAL A 147 -17.84 58.64 -17.43
C VAL A 147 -18.15 59.33 -16.10
N ILE A 148 -17.66 58.82 -14.98
CA ILE A 148 -17.82 59.47 -13.67
C ILE A 148 -17.12 60.82 -13.63
N ASP A 149 -15.92 60.89 -14.16
CA ASP A 149 -15.16 62.18 -14.17
C ASP A 149 -15.86 63.22 -15.04
N ALA A 150 -16.42 62.88 -16.20
CA ALA A 150 -17.25 63.69 -17.02
C ALA A 150 -18.54 64.15 -16.30
N ALA A 151 -19.26 63.23 -15.65
CA ALA A 151 -20.45 63.57 -14.88
C ALA A 151 -20.14 64.50 -13.70
N ARG A 152 -18.96 64.33 -13.04
CA ARG A 152 -18.50 65.17 -11.96
C ARG A 152 -18.24 66.60 -12.46
N ALA A 153 -17.59 66.71 -13.63
CA ALA A 153 -17.34 68.01 -14.27
C ALA A 153 -18.66 68.73 -14.61
N SER A 154 -19.69 68.02 -15.08
CA SER A 154 -21.03 68.56 -15.33
C SER A 154 -21.67 69.09 -14.04
N VAL A 155 -21.61 68.39 -12.94
CA VAL A 155 -22.10 68.85 -11.63
C VAL A 155 -21.36 70.10 -11.17
N ASP A 156 -20.06 70.19 -11.41
CA ASP A 156 -19.30 71.37 -11.00
C ASP A 156 -19.67 72.63 -11.84
N VAL A 157 -19.97 72.45 -13.13
CA VAL A 157 -20.54 73.54 -13.98
C VAL A 157 -21.90 73.99 -13.47
N ASP A 158 -22.78 73.04 -13.13
CA ASP A 158 -24.12 73.36 -12.60
C ASP A 158 -24.04 74.08 -11.24
N LYS A 159 -23.10 73.65 -10.35
CA LYS A 159 -22.85 74.42 -9.08
C LYS A 159 -22.52 75.81 -9.28
N ALA A 160 -21.64 76.11 -10.25
CA ALA A 160 -21.31 77.56 -10.60
C ALA A 160 -22.53 78.25 -11.12
N THR A 161 -23.34 77.66 -11.99
CA THR A 161 -24.56 78.22 -12.54
C THR A 161 -25.61 78.45 -11.46
N VAL A 162 -25.82 77.57 -10.52
CA VAL A 162 -26.72 77.73 -9.36
C VAL A 162 -26.28 78.87 -8.49
N THR A 163 -24.95 79.02 -8.22
CA THR A 163 -24.40 80.08 -7.43
C THR A 163 -24.69 81.42 -8.06
N PHE A 164 -24.44 81.55 -9.38
CA PHE A 164 -24.77 82.77 -10.13
C PHE A 164 -26.23 83.09 -10.13
N ALA A 165 -27.11 82.12 -10.48
CA ALA A 165 -28.55 82.26 -10.53
C ALA A 165 -29.15 82.67 -9.16
N ALA A 166 -28.63 82.12 -8.06
CA ALA A 166 -29.02 82.45 -6.70
C ALA A 166 -28.69 83.92 -6.33
N GLN A 167 -27.47 84.32 -6.72
CA GLN A 167 -27.05 85.76 -6.52
C GLN A 167 -27.91 86.68 -7.33
N GLU A 168 -28.21 86.38 -8.60
CA GLU A 168 -29.11 87.19 -9.43
C GLU A 168 -30.52 87.27 -8.85
N ASN A 169 -31.06 86.11 -8.47
CA ASN A 169 -32.40 85.99 -7.84
C ASN A 169 -32.47 86.90 -6.60
N LYS A 170 -31.49 86.79 -5.70
CA LYS A 170 -31.41 87.69 -4.52
C LYS A 170 -31.37 89.15 -4.89
N ARG A 171 -30.53 89.53 -5.81
CA ARG A 171 -30.37 90.92 -6.24
C ARG A 171 -31.68 91.54 -6.83
N TYR A 172 -32.33 90.80 -7.78
CA TYR A 172 -33.57 91.29 -8.40
C TYR A 172 -34.74 91.27 -7.43
N THR A 173 -34.83 90.31 -6.51
CA THR A 173 -35.85 90.28 -5.47
C THR A 173 -35.75 91.46 -4.52
N ASP A 174 -34.50 91.76 -4.07
CA ASP A 174 -34.23 92.92 -3.19
C ASP A 174 -34.54 94.26 -3.90
N LEU A 175 -34.19 94.39 -5.20
CA LEU A 175 -34.53 95.53 -6.00
C LEU A 175 -36.04 95.71 -6.20
N ALA A 176 -36.78 94.68 -6.45
CA ALA A 176 -38.21 94.68 -6.58
C ALA A 176 -38.91 95.03 -5.26
N ALA A 177 -38.42 94.55 -4.13
CA ALA A 177 -38.92 94.88 -2.79
C ALA A 177 -38.74 96.30 -2.39
N THR A 178 -37.67 96.96 -2.86
CA THR A 178 -37.38 98.42 -2.64
C THR A 178 -38.02 99.31 -3.67
N GLY A 179 -38.76 98.82 -4.66
CA GLY A 179 -39.44 99.58 -5.70
C GLY A 179 -38.51 100.05 -6.87
N PHE A 180 -37.20 99.73 -6.85
CA PHE A 180 -36.25 100.08 -7.88
C PHE A 180 -36.07 99.00 -8.97
N GLY A 181 -36.77 97.87 -8.90
CA GLY A 181 -36.72 96.80 -9.87
C GLY A 181 -38.08 96.36 -10.42
N SER A 182 -38.06 95.77 -11.65
CA SER A 182 -39.27 95.19 -12.25
C SER A 182 -39.62 93.84 -11.57
N VAL A 183 -40.88 93.64 -11.19
CA VAL A 183 -41.42 92.43 -10.68
C VAL A 183 -41.23 91.28 -11.70
N GLN A 184 -41.34 91.57 -13.00
CA GLN A 184 -41.10 90.60 -14.06
C GLN A 184 -39.65 90.01 -14.04
N ASN A 185 -38.65 90.95 -13.83
CA ASN A 185 -37.27 90.58 -13.74
C ASN A 185 -36.99 89.68 -12.49
N ALA A 186 -37.66 89.95 -11.36
CA ALA A 186 -37.56 89.14 -10.15
C ALA A 186 -38.16 87.77 -10.39
N GLN A 187 -39.33 87.69 -11.01
CA GLN A 187 -39.97 86.38 -11.37
C GLN A 187 -39.11 85.61 -12.35
N GLN A 188 -38.50 86.26 -13.35
CA GLN A 188 -37.64 85.62 -14.31
C GLN A 188 -36.33 85.06 -13.64
N ALA A 189 -35.74 85.87 -12.72
CA ALA A 189 -34.55 85.40 -11.96
C ALA A 189 -34.91 84.22 -11.02
N GLN A 190 -36.08 84.28 -10.38
CA GLN A 190 -36.56 83.16 -9.58
C GLN A 190 -36.76 81.88 -10.41
N SER A 191 -37.36 81.98 -11.61
CA SER A 191 -37.51 80.82 -12.52
C SER A 191 -36.19 80.25 -12.99
N ARG A 192 -35.20 81.13 -13.30
CA ARG A 192 -33.82 80.70 -13.67
C ARG A 192 -33.14 79.95 -12.51
N ASN A 193 -33.26 80.49 -11.28
CA ASN A 193 -32.70 79.81 -10.11
C ASN A 193 -33.33 78.45 -9.85
N ALA A 194 -34.65 78.37 -9.98
CA ALA A 194 -35.34 77.07 -9.86
C ALA A 194 -34.90 76.07 -10.96
N GLY A 195 -34.77 76.54 -12.21
CA GLY A 195 -34.24 75.73 -13.32
C GLY A 195 -32.79 75.23 -13.07
N ALA A 196 -31.92 76.16 -12.56
CA ALA A 196 -30.55 75.74 -12.23
C ALA A 196 -30.48 74.73 -11.09
N GLN A 197 -31.34 74.88 -10.05
CA GLN A 197 -31.45 73.88 -8.97
C GLN A 197 -31.93 72.54 -9.49
N ALA A 198 -32.89 72.52 -10.42
CA ALA A 198 -33.35 71.23 -11.04
C ALA A 198 -32.24 70.64 -11.92
N ALA A 199 -31.41 71.42 -12.62
CA ALA A 199 -30.32 70.90 -13.41
C ALA A 199 -29.25 70.20 -12.54
N ILE A 200 -28.80 70.87 -11.44
CA ILE A 200 -27.81 70.24 -10.53
C ILE A 200 -28.37 68.99 -9.86
N ALA A 201 -29.65 68.96 -9.51
CA ALA A 201 -30.30 67.77 -8.95
C ALA A 201 -30.27 66.56 -9.94
N ARG A 202 -30.62 66.83 -11.22
CA ARG A 202 -30.52 65.87 -12.31
C ARG A 202 -29.09 65.33 -12.49
N ASP A 203 -28.12 66.23 -12.59
CA ASP A 203 -26.72 65.81 -12.88
C ASP A 203 -26.04 65.18 -11.67
N THR A 204 -26.43 65.50 -10.45
CA THR A 204 -26.05 64.79 -9.24
C THR A 204 -26.63 63.38 -9.25
N ALA A 205 -27.90 63.21 -9.67
CA ALA A 205 -28.49 61.85 -9.81
C ALA A 205 -27.81 61.03 -10.92
N ASN A 206 -27.44 61.68 -12.05
CA ASN A 206 -26.67 61.03 -13.11
C ASN A 206 -25.27 60.58 -12.61
N LEU A 207 -24.55 61.42 -11.85
CA LEU A 207 -23.30 61.05 -11.22
C LEU A 207 -23.47 59.86 -10.25
N ALA A 208 -24.50 59.90 -9.40
CA ALA A 208 -24.77 58.80 -8.48
C ALA A 208 -25.07 57.48 -9.22
N SER A 209 -25.81 57.55 -10.33
CA SER A 209 -26.04 56.39 -11.21
C SER A 209 -24.75 55.84 -11.81
N ALA A 210 -23.90 56.74 -12.35
CA ALA A 210 -22.59 56.35 -12.91
C ALA A 210 -21.67 55.69 -11.88
N VAL A 211 -21.69 56.16 -10.61
CA VAL A 211 -20.95 55.55 -9.51
C VAL A 211 -21.49 54.16 -9.18
N LYS A 212 -22.83 53.98 -9.17
CA LYS A 212 -23.43 52.67 -8.93
C LYS A 212 -23.14 51.66 -10.02
N GLN A 213 -22.93 52.10 -11.26
CA GLN A 213 -22.50 51.20 -12.34
C GLN A 213 -21.11 50.59 -12.08
N VAL A 214 -20.23 51.25 -11.32
CA VAL A 214 -18.94 50.67 -10.87
C VAL A 214 -19.17 49.48 -9.97
N ASP A 215 -20.13 49.52 -9.04
CA ASP A 215 -20.45 48.39 -8.15
C ASP A 215 -20.90 47.17 -8.96
N LEU A 216 -21.73 47.39 -9.99
CA LEU A 216 -22.15 46.34 -10.92
C LEU A 216 -20.94 45.74 -11.67
N LEU A 217 -20.10 46.57 -12.27
CA LEU A 217 -18.90 46.12 -12.99
C LEU A 217 -17.93 45.34 -12.09
N LYS A 218 -17.76 45.78 -10.83
CA LYS A 218 -16.94 45.03 -9.83
C LYS A 218 -17.55 43.64 -9.53
N ALA A 219 -18.89 43.54 -9.38
CA ALA A 219 -19.54 42.27 -9.19
C ALA A 219 -19.35 41.35 -10.41
N GLU A 220 -19.44 41.91 -11.63
CA GLU A 220 -19.17 41.16 -12.87
C GLU A 220 -17.69 40.66 -12.95
N ILE A 221 -16.72 41.47 -12.47
CA ILE A 221 -15.32 41.03 -12.37
C ILE A 221 -15.17 39.87 -11.39
N VAL A 222 -15.84 39.95 -10.24
CA VAL A 222 -15.85 38.80 -9.27
C VAL A 222 -16.44 37.55 -9.91
N GLN A 223 -17.55 37.66 -10.66
CA GLN A 223 -18.13 36.59 -11.40
C GLN A 223 -17.17 35.99 -12.45
N ALA A 224 -16.48 36.88 -13.21
CA ALA A 224 -15.48 36.47 -14.21
C ALA A 224 -14.27 35.76 -13.56
N ASN A 225 -13.84 36.21 -12.38
CA ASN A 225 -12.79 35.50 -11.61
C ASN A 225 -13.24 34.11 -11.15
N ALA A 226 -14.49 33.94 -10.74
CA ALA A 226 -15.03 32.64 -10.41
C ALA A 226 -15.08 31.71 -11.63
N ALA A 227 -15.41 32.24 -12.80
CA ALA A 227 -15.37 31.51 -14.07
C ALA A 227 -13.93 31.07 -14.43
N LEU A 228 -12.93 31.95 -14.22
CA LEU A 228 -11.52 31.60 -14.38
C LEU A 228 -11.09 30.47 -13.45
N ALA A 229 -11.44 30.56 -12.17
CA ALA A 229 -11.10 29.51 -11.21
C ALA A 229 -11.70 28.15 -11.62
N ARG A 230 -12.93 28.14 -12.15
CA ARG A 230 -13.54 26.93 -12.72
C ARG A 230 -12.77 26.40 -13.94
N ALA A 231 -12.40 27.27 -14.87
CA ALA A 231 -11.63 26.88 -16.07
C ALA A 231 -10.25 26.31 -15.68
N GLN A 232 -9.59 26.90 -14.68
CA GLN A 232 -8.32 26.40 -14.13
C GLN A 232 -8.48 25.01 -13.51
N ALA A 233 -9.55 24.76 -12.77
CA ALA A 233 -9.83 23.43 -12.19
C ALA A 233 -10.07 22.39 -13.29
N LEU A 234 -10.78 22.73 -14.36
CA LEU A 234 -10.98 21.85 -15.53
C LEU A 234 -9.67 21.55 -16.25
N ARG A 235 -8.81 22.56 -16.39
CA ARG A 235 -7.46 22.37 -16.94
C ARG A 235 -6.65 21.41 -16.07
N SER A 236 -6.62 21.57 -14.76
CA SER A 236 -5.91 20.67 -13.85
C SER A 236 -6.47 19.24 -13.92
N GLN A 237 -7.78 19.09 -14.07
CA GLN A 237 -8.38 17.75 -14.28
C GLN A 237 -7.91 17.12 -15.60
N ALA A 238 -7.81 17.88 -16.68
CA ALA A 238 -7.30 17.39 -17.97
C ALA A 238 -5.80 17.03 -17.88
N GLU A 239 -5.00 17.81 -17.16
CA GLU A 239 -3.59 17.51 -16.89
C GLU A 239 -3.42 16.20 -16.12
N LEU A 240 -4.21 15.99 -15.06
CA LEU A 240 -4.21 14.73 -14.29
C LEU A 240 -4.66 13.56 -15.16
N ASN A 241 -5.67 13.71 -16.00
CA ASN A 241 -6.12 12.66 -16.90
C ASN A 241 -5.03 12.27 -17.91
N LEU A 242 -4.27 13.24 -18.40
CA LEU A 242 -3.12 13.02 -19.27
C LEU A 242 -1.99 12.30 -18.51
N GLU A 243 -1.69 12.70 -17.27
CA GLU A 243 -0.70 12.01 -16.43
C GLU A 243 -1.10 10.54 -16.19
N TYR A 244 -2.39 10.27 -16.01
CA TYR A 244 -2.90 8.92 -15.78
C TYR A 244 -2.87 8.03 -17.03
N THR A 245 -2.55 8.54 -18.21
CA THR A 245 -2.27 7.72 -19.41
C THR A 245 -0.97 6.95 -19.27
N SER A 246 0.00 7.45 -18.53
CA SER A 246 1.21 6.75 -18.14
C SER A 246 0.95 5.89 -16.91
N ILE A 247 1.00 4.58 -17.09
CA ILE A 247 0.77 3.59 -16.03
C ILE A 247 2.10 3.24 -15.41
N VAL A 248 2.31 3.62 -14.15
CA VAL A 248 3.57 3.45 -13.44
C VAL A 248 3.49 2.38 -12.35
N ALA A 249 4.64 1.79 -12.01
CA ALA A 249 4.77 0.85 -10.91
C ALA A 249 4.59 1.57 -9.56
N PRO A 250 3.69 1.12 -8.67
CA PRO A 250 3.48 1.73 -7.37
C PRO A 250 4.59 1.40 -6.36
N ILE A 251 5.30 0.27 -6.55
CA ILE A 251 6.34 -0.25 -5.67
C ILE A 251 7.47 -0.88 -6.48
N ASP A 252 8.64 -1.07 -5.85
CA ASP A 252 9.72 -1.90 -6.40
C ASP A 252 9.30 -3.38 -6.40
N GLY A 253 9.52 -4.10 -7.49
CA GLY A 253 9.12 -5.50 -7.54
C GLY A 253 9.35 -6.17 -8.88
N ILE A 254 8.70 -7.30 -9.06
CA ILE A 254 8.70 -8.09 -10.31
C ILE A 254 7.29 -8.12 -10.88
N VAL A 255 7.18 -7.88 -12.18
CA VAL A 255 5.90 -7.95 -12.90
C VAL A 255 5.39 -9.39 -12.97
N GLY A 256 4.17 -9.60 -12.53
CA GLY A 256 3.47 -10.89 -12.62
C GLY A 256 2.05 -10.72 -13.14
N ASN A 257 1.47 -11.81 -13.61
CA ASN A 257 0.09 -11.88 -14.09
C ASN A 257 -0.29 -10.74 -15.07
N ARG A 258 0.58 -10.51 -16.07
CA ARG A 258 0.37 -9.49 -17.09
C ARG A 258 -0.65 -9.95 -18.12
N SER A 259 -1.80 -9.26 -18.17
CA SER A 259 -2.92 -9.61 -19.09
C SER A 259 -3.06 -8.65 -20.29
N LEU A 260 -2.30 -7.57 -20.31
CA LEU A 260 -2.43 -6.49 -21.30
C LEU A 260 -1.72 -6.78 -22.62
N ARG A 261 -2.26 -6.21 -23.73
CA ARG A 261 -1.70 -6.28 -25.07
C ARG A 261 -1.79 -4.91 -25.74
N ILE A 262 -0.82 -4.58 -26.61
CA ILE A 262 -0.83 -3.36 -27.42
C ILE A 262 -2.10 -3.35 -28.28
N GLY A 263 -2.78 -2.21 -28.36
CA GLY A 263 -4.06 -2.04 -29.07
C GLY A 263 -5.29 -2.52 -28.32
N GLN A 264 -5.15 -3.09 -27.13
CA GLN A 264 -6.28 -3.47 -26.28
C GLN A 264 -6.93 -2.24 -25.67
N PHE A 265 -8.27 -2.22 -25.63
CA PHE A 265 -9.02 -1.23 -24.85
C PHE A 265 -9.04 -1.63 -23.38
N VAL A 266 -8.67 -0.72 -22.50
CA VAL A 266 -8.68 -0.91 -21.05
C VAL A 266 -9.65 0.09 -20.39
N GLN A 267 -10.32 -0.37 -19.36
CA GLN A 267 -11.22 0.46 -18.55
C GLN A 267 -10.56 0.81 -17.23
N ALA A 268 -10.91 1.97 -16.70
CA ALA A 268 -10.46 2.38 -15.36
C ALA A 268 -10.82 1.32 -14.32
N GLY A 269 -9.85 0.96 -13.46
CA GLY A 269 -10.00 -0.06 -12.42
C GLY A 269 -9.81 -1.51 -12.89
N THR A 270 -9.64 -1.78 -14.20
CA THR A 270 -9.34 -3.13 -14.70
C THR A 270 -7.93 -3.53 -14.34
N GLN A 271 -7.76 -4.70 -13.73
CA GLN A 271 -6.43 -5.24 -13.43
C GLN A 271 -5.65 -5.51 -14.72
N LEU A 272 -4.49 -4.90 -14.86
CA LEU A 272 -3.59 -5.09 -16.01
C LEU A 272 -2.45 -6.06 -15.71
N MET A 273 -1.86 -5.92 -14.54
CA MET A 273 -0.77 -6.75 -14.03
C MET A 273 -0.68 -6.64 -12.52
N SER A 274 0.16 -7.45 -11.90
CA SER A 274 0.52 -7.34 -10.49
C SER A 274 2.01 -7.06 -10.36
N VAL A 275 2.40 -6.22 -9.41
CA VAL A 275 3.80 -6.05 -9.01
C VAL A 275 3.99 -6.76 -7.68
N VAL A 276 4.88 -7.75 -7.68
CA VAL A 276 5.22 -8.57 -6.52
C VAL A 276 6.48 -7.97 -5.89
N PRO A 277 6.43 -7.49 -4.64
CA PRO A 277 7.61 -6.91 -4.00
C PRO A 277 8.68 -7.98 -3.77
N VAL A 278 9.93 -7.63 -4.06
CA VAL A 278 11.10 -8.50 -3.78
C VAL A 278 11.46 -8.46 -2.29
N ALA A 279 11.28 -7.29 -1.66
CA ALA A 279 11.47 -7.09 -0.24
C ALA A 279 10.11 -7.11 0.48
N GLY A 280 10.06 -7.70 1.69
CA GLY A 280 8.82 -7.78 2.47
C GLY A 280 8.04 -9.08 2.31
N ALA A 281 8.67 -10.13 1.77
CA ALA A 281 8.13 -11.47 1.85
C ALA A 281 8.06 -11.94 3.31
N TYR A 282 7.01 -12.70 3.64
CA TYR A 282 6.81 -13.32 4.95
C TYR A 282 6.29 -14.74 4.76
N VAL A 283 6.39 -15.56 5.80
CA VAL A 283 5.87 -16.93 5.76
C VAL A 283 4.55 -16.98 6.52
N VAL A 284 3.57 -17.62 5.92
CA VAL A 284 2.33 -18.03 6.58
C VAL A 284 2.43 -19.53 6.87
N ALA A 285 2.52 -19.86 8.15
CA ALA A 285 2.69 -21.20 8.64
C ALA A 285 1.40 -21.66 9.36
N ASN A 286 0.75 -22.70 8.86
CA ASN A 286 -0.48 -23.21 9.42
C ASN A 286 -0.15 -24.30 10.43
N PHE A 287 -0.09 -23.96 11.71
CA PHE A 287 0.13 -24.90 12.80
C PHE A 287 -1.18 -25.50 13.28
N LYS A 288 -1.13 -26.77 13.71
CA LYS A 288 -2.26 -27.39 14.41
C LYS A 288 -2.49 -26.67 15.75
N GLU A 289 -3.75 -26.50 16.15
CA GLU A 289 -4.12 -25.87 17.43
C GLU A 289 -3.34 -26.47 18.62
N THR A 290 -3.12 -27.79 18.59
CA THR A 290 -2.37 -28.53 19.62
C THR A 290 -0.87 -28.17 19.68
N GLN A 291 -0.30 -27.60 18.62
CA GLN A 291 1.10 -27.21 18.52
C GLN A 291 1.35 -25.78 19.05
N LEU A 292 0.30 -24.97 19.17
CA LEU A 292 0.41 -23.54 19.50
C LEU A 292 0.47 -23.25 21.01
N THR A 293 0.44 -24.27 21.86
CA THR A 293 0.42 -24.09 23.34
C THR A 293 1.57 -23.20 23.83
N ASP A 294 2.77 -23.37 23.28
CA ASP A 294 3.98 -22.66 23.69
C ASP A 294 4.52 -21.68 22.63
N VAL A 295 3.85 -21.55 21.47
CA VAL A 295 4.23 -20.59 20.43
C VAL A 295 3.76 -19.18 20.82
N ARG A 296 4.68 -18.21 20.72
CA ARG A 296 4.44 -16.79 21.04
C ARG A 296 5.14 -15.89 20.05
N ALA A 297 4.60 -14.67 19.87
CA ALA A 297 5.26 -13.63 19.08
C ALA A 297 6.67 -13.33 19.64
N GLY A 298 7.63 -13.08 18.72
CA GLY A 298 9.02 -12.81 18.99
C GLY A 298 9.90 -14.06 19.17
N GLN A 299 9.37 -15.28 19.01
CA GLN A 299 10.19 -16.51 19.02
C GLN A 299 10.96 -16.67 17.71
N ALA A 300 12.21 -17.14 17.80
CA ALA A 300 13.03 -17.44 16.63
C ALA A 300 12.46 -18.62 15.83
N VAL A 301 12.57 -18.52 14.53
CA VAL A 301 12.09 -19.51 13.58
C VAL A 301 13.18 -19.80 12.55
N ASP A 302 13.53 -21.08 12.40
CA ASP A 302 14.36 -21.55 11.32
C ASP A 302 13.47 -22.07 10.19
N ILE A 303 13.69 -21.58 8.99
CA ILE A 303 12.84 -21.85 7.83
C ILE A 303 13.68 -22.58 6.79
N ALA A 304 13.37 -23.86 6.59
CA ALA A 304 13.91 -24.62 5.47
C ALA A 304 13.06 -24.39 4.23
N ILE A 305 13.71 -24.13 3.09
CA ILE A 305 13.05 -23.85 1.82
C ILE A 305 13.19 -25.09 0.93
N ASP A 306 12.06 -25.62 0.45
CA ASP A 306 12.05 -26.86 -0.34
C ASP A 306 12.83 -26.70 -1.66
N MET A 307 12.79 -25.50 -2.25
CA MET A 307 13.53 -25.21 -3.51
C MET A 307 15.05 -25.13 -3.32
N PHE A 308 15.53 -24.86 -2.11
CA PHE A 308 16.95 -24.70 -1.81
C PHE A 308 17.38 -25.62 -0.65
N PRO A 309 17.55 -26.94 -0.91
CA PRO A 309 17.90 -27.89 0.13
C PRO A 309 19.22 -27.54 0.81
N GLY A 310 19.21 -27.52 2.15
CA GLY A 310 20.38 -27.20 2.96
C GLY A 310 20.59 -25.72 3.27
N GLN A 311 19.73 -24.83 2.76
CA GLN A 311 19.74 -23.41 3.15
C GLN A 311 18.65 -23.17 4.19
N LEU A 312 19.01 -22.55 5.30
CA LEU A 312 18.08 -22.11 6.34
C LEU A 312 17.98 -20.59 6.29
N VAL A 313 16.78 -20.10 6.30
CA VAL A 313 16.49 -18.68 6.48
C VAL A 313 15.98 -18.48 7.89
N HIS A 314 16.52 -17.48 8.57
CA HIS A 314 16.10 -17.12 9.92
C HIS A 314 14.96 -16.11 9.88
N GLY A 315 14.10 -16.19 10.88
CA GLY A 315 13.00 -15.28 11.06
C GLY A 315 12.48 -15.33 12.49
N HIS A 316 11.40 -14.64 12.74
CA HIS A 316 10.74 -14.65 14.03
C HIS A 316 9.21 -14.66 13.87
N VAL A 317 8.52 -15.21 14.85
CA VAL A 317 7.06 -15.17 14.91
C VAL A 317 6.62 -13.71 15.06
N ASP A 318 5.96 -13.15 14.04
CA ASP A 318 5.38 -11.82 14.08
C ASP A 318 4.05 -11.84 14.85
N SER A 319 3.11 -12.66 14.40
CA SER A 319 1.76 -12.69 14.96
C SER A 319 1.10 -14.06 14.74
N ILE A 320 0.11 -14.35 15.58
CA ILE A 320 -0.75 -15.53 15.48
C ILE A 320 -2.13 -15.03 15.08
N ALA A 321 -2.73 -15.65 14.05
CA ALA A 321 -4.05 -15.26 13.59
C ALA A 321 -5.11 -15.42 14.70
N PRO A 322 -6.11 -14.52 14.80
CA PRO A 322 -7.13 -14.55 15.84
C PRO A 322 -8.14 -15.68 15.67
N ALA A 323 -8.19 -16.32 14.49
CA ALA A 323 -9.09 -17.42 14.20
C ALA A 323 -8.45 -18.46 13.26
N SER A 324 -9.06 -19.63 13.15
CA SER A 324 -8.62 -20.68 12.22
C SER A 324 -8.84 -20.27 10.76
N GLY A 325 -8.07 -20.88 9.84
CA GLY A 325 -8.23 -20.60 8.41
C GLY A 325 -9.62 -20.95 7.87
N GLN A 326 -10.37 -21.82 8.53
CA GLN A 326 -11.73 -22.19 8.14
C GLN A 326 -12.75 -21.08 8.43
N GLU A 327 -12.57 -20.31 9.52
CA GLU A 327 -13.47 -19.22 9.90
C GLU A 327 -13.41 -18.07 8.88
N PHE A 328 -12.26 -17.86 8.25
CA PHE A 328 -12.07 -16.83 7.22
C PHE A 328 -12.24 -17.35 5.79
N ALA A 329 -12.63 -18.62 5.60
CA ALA A 329 -12.85 -19.17 4.29
C ALA A 329 -14.15 -18.62 3.68
N LEU A 330 -14.12 -18.29 2.38
CA LEU A 330 -15.29 -17.84 1.62
C LEU A 330 -16.44 -18.86 1.62
N LEU A 331 -16.10 -20.14 1.71
CA LEU A 331 -17.05 -21.26 1.82
C LEU A 331 -16.60 -22.12 3.00
N PRO A 332 -17.11 -21.87 4.22
CA PRO A 332 -16.84 -22.73 5.36
C PRO A 332 -17.31 -24.16 5.05
N PRO A 333 -16.53 -25.21 5.37
CA PRO A 333 -16.97 -26.58 5.18
C PRO A 333 -18.15 -26.86 6.10
N ASP A 334 -19.34 -27.02 5.52
CA ASP A 334 -20.54 -27.43 6.25
C ASP A 334 -20.64 -28.95 6.25
N ASN A 335 -20.71 -29.56 7.44
CA ASN A 335 -20.92 -31.00 7.59
C ASN A 335 -22.42 -31.31 7.40
N ALA A 336 -22.85 -31.50 6.17
CA ALA A 336 -24.25 -31.79 5.78
C ALA A 336 -24.85 -33.04 6.40
N THR A 337 -24.09 -33.86 7.10
CA THR A 337 -24.53 -35.18 7.63
C THR A 337 -24.85 -35.22 9.13
N GLY A 338 -24.80 -34.07 9.84
CA GLY A 338 -25.18 -33.95 11.25
C GLY A 338 -24.25 -34.65 12.26
N ASN A 339 -23.21 -35.34 11.83
CA ASN A 339 -22.19 -35.91 12.71
C ASN A 339 -21.05 -34.92 12.91
N PHE A 340 -20.98 -34.34 14.12
CA PHE A 340 -19.85 -33.52 14.52
C PHE A 340 -18.62 -34.37 14.76
N THR A 341 -17.66 -34.33 13.82
CA THR A 341 -16.35 -34.94 14.00
C THR A 341 -15.38 -33.84 14.45
N LYS A 342 -14.77 -33.98 15.63
CA LYS A 342 -13.73 -33.07 16.10
C LYS A 342 -12.50 -33.21 15.20
N VAL A 343 -12.30 -32.23 14.30
CA VAL A 343 -11.10 -32.13 13.47
C VAL A 343 -10.18 -31.04 14.08
N VAL A 344 -8.90 -31.37 14.22
CA VAL A 344 -7.89 -30.42 14.71
C VAL A 344 -7.79 -29.26 13.73
N GLN A 345 -8.11 -28.06 14.18
CA GLN A 345 -8.05 -26.86 13.37
C GLN A 345 -6.60 -26.39 13.16
N ARG A 346 -6.34 -25.75 12.03
CA ARG A 346 -5.07 -25.09 11.75
C ARG A 346 -5.22 -23.58 11.93
N ILE A 347 -4.29 -22.99 12.65
CA ILE A 347 -4.25 -21.55 12.91
C ILE A 347 -3.03 -20.98 12.19
N PRO A 348 -3.21 -19.99 11.30
CA PRO A 348 -2.11 -19.34 10.62
C PRO A 348 -1.24 -18.54 11.59
N VAL A 349 0.06 -18.71 11.48
CA VAL A 349 1.09 -17.94 12.17
C VAL A 349 1.89 -17.19 11.12
N LYS A 350 1.98 -15.87 11.27
CA LYS A 350 2.81 -15.03 10.41
C LYS A 350 4.22 -15.01 10.97
N VAL A 351 5.18 -15.36 10.13
CA VAL A 351 6.61 -15.33 10.45
C VAL A 351 7.27 -14.27 9.58
N ALA A 352 7.87 -13.28 10.21
CA ALA A 352 8.69 -12.28 9.54
C ALA A 352 10.08 -12.84 9.29
N LEU A 353 10.62 -12.55 8.12
CA LEU A 353 11.94 -13.01 7.69
C LEU A 353 12.99 -11.99 8.09
N ASP A 354 14.04 -12.44 8.76
CA ASP A 354 15.23 -11.63 9.07
C ASP A 354 16.20 -11.73 7.89
N LEU A 355 15.85 -11.06 6.78
CA LEU A 355 16.65 -11.05 5.57
C LEU A 355 17.82 -10.07 5.76
N ASP A 356 18.97 -10.58 6.11
CA ASP A 356 20.23 -9.85 5.93
C ASP A 356 20.46 -9.62 4.43
N SER A 357 20.96 -8.44 4.06
CA SER A 357 21.25 -8.03 2.69
C SER A 357 22.25 -8.95 1.95
N SER A 358 22.83 -9.92 2.66
CA SER A 358 23.73 -10.96 2.14
C SER A 358 23.03 -12.29 1.81
N SER A 359 21.74 -12.47 2.15
CA SER A 359 21.02 -13.70 1.84
C SER A 359 20.70 -13.72 0.34
N ALA A 360 21.47 -14.53 -0.41
CA ALA A 360 21.35 -14.69 -1.86
C ALA A 360 20.07 -15.42 -2.31
N VAL A 361 19.12 -15.70 -1.39
CA VAL A 361 17.92 -16.47 -1.68
C VAL A 361 16.79 -15.54 -2.07
N GLU A 362 16.44 -15.52 -3.34
CA GLU A 362 15.25 -14.82 -3.84
C GLU A 362 13.99 -15.63 -3.52
N LEU A 363 13.31 -15.26 -2.43
CA LEU A 363 12.07 -15.89 -2.01
C LEU A 363 10.92 -15.39 -2.89
N ARG A 364 10.21 -16.34 -3.51
CA ARG A 364 9.02 -16.03 -4.33
C ARG A 364 7.75 -16.42 -3.60
N PRO A 365 6.72 -15.59 -3.59
CA PRO A 365 5.41 -15.98 -3.07
C PRO A 365 4.91 -17.28 -3.69
N GLY A 366 4.35 -18.15 -2.86
CA GLY A 366 3.89 -19.47 -3.25
C GLY A 366 4.92 -20.59 -3.07
N MET A 367 6.18 -20.30 -2.73
CA MET A 367 7.15 -21.34 -2.38
C MET A 367 6.74 -22.05 -1.08
N SER A 368 6.84 -23.37 -1.08
CA SER A 368 6.66 -24.18 0.10
C SER A 368 7.88 -24.13 1.00
N VAL A 369 7.66 -24.06 2.30
CA VAL A 369 8.70 -23.96 3.32
C VAL A 369 8.32 -24.77 4.55
N ILE A 370 9.32 -25.17 5.33
CA ILE A 370 9.13 -25.87 6.61
C ILE A 370 9.69 -24.99 7.73
N PRO A 371 8.87 -24.15 8.36
CA PRO A 371 9.28 -23.37 9.51
C PRO A 371 9.30 -24.24 10.77
N THR A 372 10.37 -24.06 11.56
CA THR A 372 10.58 -24.68 12.86
C THR A 372 10.73 -23.61 13.91
N VAL A 373 9.76 -23.49 14.80
CA VAL A 373 9.73 -22.49 15.88
C VAL A 373 10.46 -23.03 17.11
N GLU A 374 11.39 -22.24 17.66
CA GLU A 374 12.07 -22.50 18.93
C GLU A 374 11.25 -21.96 20.11
N THR A 375 10.56 -22.85 20.85
CA THR A 375 9.72 -22.44 21.98
C THR A 375 10.50 -22.28 23.29
N LYS A 376 11.75 -22.79 23.37
CA LYS A 376 12.60 -22.77 24.57
C LYS A 376 13.12 -21.36 24.93
N SER A 377 13.33 -20.51 23.96
CA SER A 377 13.92 -19.17 24.14
C SER A 377 13.14 -18.28 25.13
N GLN A 378 11.83 -18.39 25.19
CA GLN A 378 10.99 -17.58 26.07
C GLN A 378 11.02 -17.99 27.55
N ALA A 379 11.37 -19.22 27.88
CA ALA A 379 11.52 -19.64 29.28
C ALA A 379 12.69 -18.88 29.95
N HIS A 380 13.78 -18.69 29.23
CA HIS A 380 14.93 -17.93 29.73
C HIS A 380 14.66 -16.42 29.82
N ILE A 381 13.96 -15.84 28.85
CA ILE A 381 13.61 -14.41 28.86
C ILE A 381 12.62 -14.12 30.01
N ARG A 382 11.65 -14.99 30.25
CA ARG A 382 10.73 -14.86 31.40
C ARG A 382 11.45 -15.02 32.74
N GLN A 383 12.38 -15.94 32.86
CA GLN A 383 13.20 -16.10 34.06
C GLN A 383 14.10 -14.88 34.29
N ALA A 384 14.75 -14.37 33.23
CA ALA A 384 15.54 -13.15 33.31
C ALA A 384 14.71 -11.90 33.68
N ALA A 385 13.54 -11.74 33.06
CA ALA A 385 12.61 -10.65 33.38
C ALA A 385 12.01 -10.77 34.79
N ALA A 386 11.73 -11.98 35.27
CA ALA A 386 11.29 -12.22 36.65
C ALA A 386 12.41 -11.94 37.66
N ALA A 387 13.64 -12.34 37.36
CA ALA A 387 14.81 -12.06 38.16
C ALA A 387 15.11 -10.55 38.26
N LEU A 388 15.00 -9.82 37.15
CA LEU A 388 15.12 -8.36 37.11
C LEU A 388 14.03 -7.64 37.94
N ARG A 389 12.79 -8.14 37.86
CA ARG A 389 11.69 -7.59 38.68
C ARG A 389 11.84 -7.92 40.15
N ALA A 390 12.40 -9.07 40.51
CA ALA A 390 12.71 -9.45 41.89
C ALA A 390 13.85 -8.59 42.45
N SER A 391 14.92 -8.35 41.71
CA SER A 391 16.04 -7.49 42.11
C SER A 391 15.61 -6.02 42.28
N ALA A 392 14.72 -5.51 41.42
CA ALA A 392 14.19 -4.15 41.53
C ALA A 392 13.28 -3.95 42.74
N ARG A 393 12.65 -5.01 43.26
CA ARG A 393 11.85 -4.94 44.52
C ARG A 393 12.72 -4.99 45.80
N VAL A 394 13.92 -5.53 45.70
CA VAL A 394 14.86 -5.61 46.87
C VAL A 394 15.66 -4.31 47.02
N SER A 395 15.86 -3.54 45.92
CA SER A 395 16.58 -2.26 45.98
C SER A 395 15.70 -1.02 46.23
N GLY A 396 14.40 -1.19 46.41
CA GLY A 396 13.42 -0.11 46.67
C GLY A 396 12.69 -0.20 47.99
N GLY A 397 13.23 -0.99 48.96
CA GLY A 397 12.71 -1.11 50.33
C GLY A 397 13.67 -0.52 51.38
#